data_1a130758aa82373266941090c62f3c73
#
_entry.id   1a130758aa82373266941090c62f3c73
#
_cell.length_a   1.000
_cell.length_b   1.000
_cell.length_c   1.000
_cell.angle_alpha   90.00
_cell.angle_beta   90.00
_cell.angle_gamma   90.00
#
_symmetry.space_group_name_H-M   'P 1'
#
loop_
_entity.id
_entity.type
_entity.pdbx_description
1 polymer ?
#
loop_
_entity_poly.entity_id
_entity_poly.type
_entity_poly.pdbx_seq_one_letter_code
_entity_poly.pdbx_strand_id
1 'polypeptide(L)'
;MKKLLAFLLIFVPLTFAQQEHLPAAQSEPVAASQQEQPPSQQSAAQETHEPYFVAPPQTFPLWPDGAPGALGTADVDIPTLTLYEPLHPSVSATAVVVAPGGSYVMLAMNHEGRQVANWLNSLGVTAFVLKYRLGPKYHHPIELGDAQRAIRFVRSHAAEYGISPDRIGMMGFSAGGHLASTVGTHFDNGDPDAGDPIDRVSCRPDFLVLAYPVISFIAPYSHSSSAKNLLGPDADLKLREELSSEMYVTAETPPTFLFTTSADKTVPAENSIAFYLALRRAGVPAEMHVFEKGPHGVGLDLSDPVLGKWPMLLANWMRQRGLLQK
;
A
#
# COMPACT_ATOMS: atom_id res chain seq x y z
N MET A 1 50.64 32.69 21.11
CA MET A 1 50.77 33.29 19.75
C MET A 1 49.39 33.16 19.08
N LYS A 2 48.64 34.27 19.06
CA LYS A 2 47.28 34.36 18.47
C LYS A 2 47.45 34.66 16.98
N LYS A 3 46.85 33.86 16.10
CA LYS A 3 46.70 34.21 14.67
C LYS A 3 45.24 34.57 14.44
N LEU A 4 45.03 35.83 14.11
CA LEU A 4 43.80 36.46 13.68
C LEU A 4 43.60 36.13 12.18
N LEU A 5 42.46 35.57 11.79
CA LEU A 5 42.06 35.42 10.40
C LEU A 5 40.98 36.45 10.10
N ALA A 6 41.29 37.39 9.22
CA ALA A 6 40.37 38.43 8.75
C ALA A 6 39.49 37.88 7.62
N PHE A 7 38.18 38.04 7.76
CA PHE A 7 37.19 37.79 6.68
C PHE A 7 37.05 39.06 5.83
N LEU A 8 37.33 38.95 4.55
CA LEU A 8 37.14 39.98 3.55
C LEU A 8 35.72 39.90 3.00
N LEU A 9 34.87 40.88 3.30
CA LEU A 9 33.54 41.12 2.72
C LEU A 9 33.69 41.78 1.36
N ILE A 10 33.31 41.12 0.28
CA ILE A 10 33.22 41.68 -1.06
C ILE A 10 31.78 42.18 -1.26
N PHE A 11 31.65 43.53 -1.35
CA PHE A 11 30.41 44.19 -1.78
C PHE A 11 30.35 44.21 -3.31
N VAL A 12 29.25 43.70 -3.89
CA VAL A 12 28.92 43.88 -5.30
C VAL A 12 27.75 44.92 -5.39
N PRO A 13 27.91 45.99 -6.14
CA PRO A 13 26.85 47.00 -6.29
C PRO A 13 25.79 46.51 -7.30
N LEU A 14 24.51 46.64 -6.93
CA LEU A 14 23.36 46.55 -7.84
C LEU A 14 23.32 47.75 -8.74
N THR A 15 23.41 47.57 -10.05
CA THR A 15 23.10 48.58 -11.05
C THR A 15 21.62 48.49 -11.45
N PHE A 16 20.91 49.60 -11.28
CA PHE A 16 19.55 49.79 -11.82
C PHE A 16 19.63 49.97 -13.34
N ALA A 17 18.86 49.16 -14.10
CA ALA A 17 18.63 49.36 -15.52
C ALA A 17 17.40 50.25 -15.74
N GLN A 18 17.58 51.26 -16.57
CA GLN A 18 16.57 52.22 -16.97
C GLN A 18 15.52 51.60 -17.88
N GLN A 19 14.28 52.02 -17.69
CA GLN A 19 13.13 51.71 -18.52
C GLN A 19 13.18 52.57 -19.80
N GLU A 20 13.30 51.95 -20.97
CA GLU A 20 13.16 52.60 -22.27
C GLU A 20 11.68 52.67 -22.70
N HIS A 21 11.27 53.87 -23.10
CA HIS A 21 9.96 54.20 -23.70
C HIS A 21 9.89 53.68 -25.15
N LEU A 22 8.87 52.91 -25.49
CA LEU A 22 8.47 52.59 -26.87
C LEU A 22 7.53 53.67 -27.40
N PRO A 23 7.70 54.14 -28.67
CA PRO A 23 6.83 55.16 -29.27
C PRO A 23 5.50 54.56 -29.78
N ALA A 24 4.44 55.38 -29.75
CA ALA A 24 3.09 55.07 -30.20
C ALA A 24 3.04 54.86 -31.73
N ALA A 25 2.37 53.78 -32.16
CA ALA A 25 2.08 53.51 -33.56
C ALA A 25 0.83 54.27 -34.01
N GLN A 26 0.95 54.94 -35.16
CA GLN A 26 -0.11 55.68 -35.85
C GLN A 26 -1.08 54.72 -36.51
N SER A 27 -2.39 55.02 -36.42
CA SER A 27 -3.48 54.31 -37.06
C SER A 27 -3.70 54.80 -38.50
N GLU A 28 -3.61 53.91 -39.48
CA GLU A 28 -4.12 54.13 -40.84
C GLU A 28 -5.54 53.55 -41.01
N PRO A 29 -6.39 54.13 -41.90
CA PRO A 29 -7.78 53.72 -42.04
C PRO A 29 -7.92 52.45 -42.91
N VAL A 30 -8.70 51.50 -42.43
CA VAL A 30 -9.03 50.26 -43.17
C VAL A 30 -10.19 50.51 -44.11
N ALA A 31 -9.98 50.18 -45.37
CA ALA A 31 -10.98 50.17 -46.44
C ALA A 31 -12.01 49.05 -46.24
N ALA A 32 -13.26 49.39 -46.49
CA ALA A 32 -14.38 48.44 -46.52
C ALA A 32 -14.27 47.45 -47.69
N SER A 33 -14.36 46.14 -47.41
CA SER A 33 -14.66 45.16 -48.46
C SER A 33 -15.19 43.84 -47.94
N GLN A 34 -16.29 43.44 -48.49
CA GLN A 34 -16.81 42.10 -48.74
C GLN A 34 -17.32 41.27 -47.52
N GLN A 35 -18.64 41.13 -47.54
CA GLN A 35 -19.39 40.14 -46.76
C GLN A 35 -18.99 38.72 -47.23
N GLU A 36 -18.28 37.98 -46.40
CA GLU A 36 -18.16 36.54 -46.48
C GLU A 36 -19.36 35.86 -45.79
N GLN A 37 -20.00 34.94 -46.49
CA GLN A 37 -21.08 34.10 -45.98
C GLN A 37 -20.53 33.22 -44.84
N PRO A 38 -21.32 32.96 -43.79
CA PRO A 38 -20.89 32.05 -42.70
C PRO A 38 -20.78 30.61 -43.24
N PRO A 39 -19.75 29.87 -42.85
CA PRO A 39 -19.63 28.46 -43.21
C PRO A 39 -20.79 27.65 -42.62
N SER A 40 -21.35 26.78 -43.47
CA SER A 40 -22.38 25.82 -43.09
C SER A 40 -22.06 25.13 -41.78
N GLN A 41 -23.00 25.15 -40.84
CA GLN A 41 -22.96 24.36 -39.61
C GLN A 41 -22.83 22.88 -39.98
N GLN A 42 -21.61 22.33 -39.97
CA GLN A 42 -21.39 20.91 -39.86
C GLN A 42 -21.92 20.50 -38.47
N SER A 43 -22.96 19.67 -38.49
CA SER A 43 -23.50 18.96 -37.36
C SER A 43 -22.35 18.35 -36.56
N ALA A 44 -22.04 18.96 -35.41
CA ALA A 44 -21.22 18.28 -34.41
C ALA A 44 -22.02 17.04 -33.97
N ALA A 45 -21.55 15.89 -34.37
CA ALA A 45 -22.05 14.63 -33.81
C ALA A 45 -21.89 14.75 -32.30
N GLN A 46 -23.00 14.83 -31.59
CA GLN A 46 -23.00 14.67 -30.15
C GLN A 46 -22.49 13.25 -29.88
N GLU A 47 -21.21 13.14 -29.51
CA GLU A 47 -20.74 11.95 -28.81
C GLU A 47 -21.58 11.80 -27.55
N THR A 48 -22.57 10.91 -27.61
CA THR A 48 -23.30 10.47 -26.45
C THR A 48 -22.29 9.73 -25.57
N HIS A 49 -21.66 10.43 -24.63
CA HIS A 49 -20.95 9.77 -23.54
C HIS A 49 -21.99 8.95 -22.78
N GLU A 50 -22.08 7.67 -23.09
CA GLU A 50 -22.71 6.71 -22.19
C GLU A 50 -22.05 6.88 -20.81
N PRO A 51 -22.83 7.04 -19.72
CA PRO A 51 -22.24 7.17 -18.41
C PRO A 51 -21.39 5.92 -18.14
N TYR A 52 -20.10 6.11 -17.90
CA TYR A 52 -19.15 5.05 -17.61
C TYR A 52 -19.61 4.34 -16.33
N PHE A 53 -20.36 3.26 -16.47
CA PHE A 53 -20.83 2.47 -15.34
C PHE A 53 -19.67 1.60 -14.85
N VAL A 54 -19.02 2.04 -13.80
CA VAL A 54 -18.06 1.20 -13.07
C VAL A 54 -18.89 0.24 -12.22
N ALA A 55 -18.86 -1.04 -12.55
CA ALA A 55 -19.50 -2.06 -11.74
C ALA A 55 -18.98 -1.99 -10.28
N PRO A 56 -19.85 -2.20 -9.27
CA PRO A 56 -19.39 -2.25 -7.89
C PRO A 56 -18.34 -3.36 -7.73
N PRO A 57 -17.35 -3.16 -6.84
CA PRO A 57 -16.32 -4.18 -6.59
C PRO A 57 -16.96 -5.52 -6.18
N GLN A 58 -16.47 -6.61 -6.76
CA GLN A 58 -16.94 -7.95 -6.43
C GLN A 58 -16.29 -8.40 -5.11
N THR A 59 -17.09 -9.05 -4.24
CA THR A 59 -16.63 -9.56 -2.95
C THR A 59 -16.84 -11.07 -2.87
N PHE A 60 -15.80 -11.81 -2.48
CA PHE A 60 -15.79 -13.26 -2.37
C PHE A 60 -15.57 -13.68 -0.92
N PRO A 61 -16.32 -14.61 -0.35
CA PRO A 61 -15.93 -15.28 0.88
C PRO A 61 -14.68 -16.14 0.63
N LEU A 62 -13.72 -16.13 1.56
CA LEU A 62 -12.52 -16.97 1.45
C LEU A 62 -12.82 -18.47 1.51
N TRP A 63 -13.90 -18.83 2.18
CA TRP A 63 -14.44 -20.20 2.26
C TRP A 63 -15.96 -20.14 2.03
N PRO A 64 -16.45 -20.57 0.87
CA PRO A 64 -17.88 -20.54 0.54
C PRO A 64 -18.74 -21.36 1.51
N ASP A 65 -18.21 -22.49 1.99
CA ASP A 65 -18.90 -23.42 2.88
C ASP A 65 -18.69 -23.15 4.38
N GLY A 66 -18.07 -22.00 4.72
CA GLY A 66 -17.75 -21.60 6.10
C GLY A 66 -16.26 -21.64 6.44
N ALA A 67 -15.78 -20.60 7.11
CA ALA A 67 -14.38 -20.47 7.45
C ALA A 67 -13.98 -21.41 8.60
N PRO A 68 -12.79 -22.03 8.56
CA PRO A 68 -12.28 -22.84 9.67
C PRO A 68 -12.29 -22.07 10.99
N GLY A 69 -12.77 -22.69 12.07
CA GLY A 69 -12.86 -22.06 13.39
C GLY A 69 -13.90 -20.92 13.49
N ALA A 70 -14.81 -20.79 12.54
CA ALA A 70 -15.90 -19.80 12.63
C ALA A 70 -16.83 -20.13 13.81
N LEU A 71 -17.15 -19.11 14.62
CA LEU A 71 -18.01 -19.21 15.80
C LEU A 71 -19.48 -18.87 15.49
N GLY A 72 -19.81 -18.64 14.22
CA GLY A 72 -21.14 -18.32 13.71
C GLY A 72 -21.13 -18.06 12.22
N THR A 73 -22.23 -17.46 11.73
CA THR A 73 -22.45 -17.16 10.32
C THR A 73 -22.76 -15.67 10.07
N ALA A 74 -22.52 -14.82 11.08
CA ALA A 74 -22.66 -13.38 10.93
C ALA A 74 -21.52 -12.78 10.07
N ASP A 75 -21.69 -11.57 9.59
CA ASP A 75 -20.71 -10.89 8.75
C ASP A 75 -19.28 -10.87 9.35
N VAL A 76 -19.19 -10.76 10.68
CA VAL A 76 -17.91 -10.79 11.42
C VAL A 76 -17.23 -12.18 11.42
N ASP A 77 -17.96 -13.24 11.07
CA ASP A 77 -17.47 -14.63 11.03
C ASP A 77 -16.98 -15.02 9.62
N ILE A 78 -17.27 -14.19 8.63
CA ILE A 78 -17.03 -14.48 7.22
C ILE A 78 -15.88 -13.59 6.72
N PRO A 79 -14.64 -14.10 6.64
CA PRO A 79 -13.54 -13.37 6.02
C PRO A 79 -13.73 -13.32 4.50
N THR A 80 -13.47 -12.15 3.90
CA THR A 80 -13.74 -11.92 2.48
C THR A 80 -12.60 -11.19 1.78
N LEU A 81 -12.52 -11.35 0.45
CA LEU A 81 -11.73 -10.52 -0.45
C LEU A 81 -12.66 -9.67 -1.32
N THR A 82 -12.41 -8.37 -1.38
CA THR A 82 -13.06 -7.47 -2.32
C THR A 82 -12.09 -7.12 -3.43
N LEU A 83 -12.44 -7.49 -4.67
CA LEU A 83 -11.64 -7.28 -5.87
C LEU A 83 -11.83 -5.86 -6.41
N TYR A 84 -10.71 -5.22 -6.75
CA TYR A 84 -10.62 -3.96 -7.46
C TYR A 84 -9.76 -4.16 -8.71
N GLU A 85 -10.38 -4.13 -9.87
CA GLU A 85 -9.69 -4.33 -11.15
C GLU A 85 -9.32 -2.98 -11.79
N PRO A 86 -8.10 -2.85 -12.32
CA PRO A 86 -7.72 -1.66 -13.06
C PRO A 86 -8.44 -1.60 -14.42
N LEU A 87 -8.86 -0.41 -14.85
CA LEU A 87 -9.44 -0.21 -16.20
C LEU A 87 -8.46 -0.60 -17.31
N HIS A 88 -7.17 -0.43 -17.04
CA HIS A 88 -6.07 -0.77 -17.94
C HIS A 88 -5.05 -1.64 -17.17
N PRO A 89 -5.21 -2.98 -17.19
CA PRO A 89 -4.29 -3.88 -16.53
C PRO A 89 -2.85 -3.68 -17.01
N SER A 90 -1.92 -3.68 -16.09
CA SER A 90 -0.49 -3.62 -16.41
C SER A 90 -0.04 -4.94 -17.04
N VAL A 91 0.79 -4.87 -18.09
CA VAL A 91 1.44 -6.06 -18.66
C VAL A 91 2.34 -6.79 -17.66
N SER A 92 2.66 -6.16 -16.52
CA SER A 92 3.37 -6.84 -15.42
C SER A 92 2.50 -7.88 -14.71
N ALA A 93 1.18 -7.82 -14.89
CA ALA A 93 0.21 -8.75 -14.30
C ALA A 93 0.38 -8.92 -12.77
N THR A 94 0.68 -7.82 -12.08
CA THR A 94 0.92 -7.78 -10.64
C THR A 94 -0.40 -7.65 -9.88
N ALA A 95 -0.52 -8.36 -8.75
CA ALA A 95 -1.61 -8.20 -7.80
C ALA A 95 -1.12 -7.91 -6.39
N VAL A 96 -1.98 -7.27 -5.58
CA VAL A 96 -1.70 -6.96 -4.17
C VAL A 96 -2.91 -7.30 -3.31
N VAL A 97 -2.70 -8.12 -2.29
CA VAL A 97 -3.66 -8.31 -1.18
C VAL A 97 -3.39 -7.21 -0.16
N VAL A 98 -4.41 -6.37 0.09
CA VAL A 98 -4.33 -5.23 1.02
C VAL A 98 -4.99 -5.61 2.34
N ALA A 99 -4.22 -5.55 3.44
CA ALA A 99 -4.68 -5.78 4.80
C ALA A 99 -4.77 -4.45 5.56
N PRO A 100 -5.99 -3.89 5.76
CA PRO A 100 -6.18 -2.68 6.55
C PRO A 100 -5.79 -2.86 8.02
N GLY A 101 -5.39 -1.78 8.67
CA GLY A 101 -5.15 -1.73 10.10
C GLY A 101 -6.42 -1.57 10.93
N GLY A 102 -6.23 -1.40 12.24
CA GLY A 102 -7.32 -1.22 13.21
C GLY A 102 -7.12 -2.02 14.49
N SER A 103 -5.88 -2.24 14.89
CA SER A 103 -5.48 -2.88 16.16
C SER A 103 -6.10 -4.26 16.40
N TYR A 104 -6.48 -4.98 15.34
CA TYR A 104 -7.20 -6.27 15.38
C TYR A 104 -8.60 -6.22 16.02
N VAL A 105 -9.22 -5.04 16.18
CA VAL A 105 -10.59 -4.91 16.67
C VAL A 105 -11.53 -4.25 15.66
N MET A 106 -10.99 -3.61 14.65
CA MET A 106 -11.71 -3.01 13.53
C MET A 106 -10.84 -3.05 12.27
N LEU A 107 -11.42 -2.68 11.13
CA LEU A 107 -10.70 -2.57 9.87
C LEU A 107 -10.92 -1.18 9.26
N ALA A 108 -9.83 -0.49 8.97
CA ALA A 108 -9.82 0.81 8.30
C ALA A 108 -10.11 0.69 6.78
N MET A 109 -11.23 0.04 6.43
CA MET A 109 -11.57 -0.42 5.07
C MET A 109 -11.62 0.69 4.03
N ASN A 110 -11.78 1.96 4.45
CA ASN A 110 -11.84 3.07 3.50
C ASN A 110 -10.43 3.57 3.14
N HIS A 111 -9.69 4.19 4.10
CA HIS A 111 -8.44 4.88 3.81
C HIS A 111 -7.22 3.96 3.72
N GLU A 112 -7.25 2.77 4.35
CA GLU A 112 -6.21 1.73 4.26
C GLU A 112 -6.64 0.52 3.40
N GLY A 113 -7.88 0.55 2.87
CA GLY A 113 -8.43 -0.47 1.98
C GLY A 113 -8.78 0.11 0.61
N ARG A 114 -10.03 0.59 0.45
CA ARG A 114 -10.55 1.05 -0.85
C ARG A 114 -9.72 2.13 -1.53
N GLN A 115 -9.26 3.15 -0.79
CA GLN A 115 -8.44 4.22 -1.38
C GLN A 115 -7.10 3.68 -1.89
N VAL A 116 -6.50 2.76 -1.14
CA VAL A 116 -5.25 2.07 -1.53
C VAL A 116 -5.47 1.22 -2.77
N ALA A 117 -6.54 0.43 -2.82
CA ALA A 117 -6.90 -0.39 -3.98
C ALA A 117 -7.10 0.47 -5.24
N ASN A 118 -7.82 1.59 -5.14
CA ASN A 118 -8.01 2.51 -6.26
C ASN A 118 -6.68 3.14 -6.72
N TRP A 119 -5.77 3.46 -5.79
CA TRP A 119 -4.45 3.95 -6.15
C TRP A 119 -3.62 2.87 -6.87
N LEU A 120 -3.63 1.63 -6.40
CA LEU A 120 -2.99 0.49 -7.08
C LEU A 120 -3.57 0.29 -8.49
N ASN A 121 -4.90 0.39 -8.64
CA ASN A 121 -5.55 0.31 -9.95
C ASN A 121 -5.10 1.41 -10.91
N SER A 122 -4.83 2.63 -10.41
CA SER A 122 -4.29 3.72 -11.24
C SER A 122 -2.89 3.42 -11.79
N LEU A 123 -2.18 2.45 -11.20
CA LEU A 123 -0.90 1.93 -11.66
C LEU A 123 -1.03 0.66 -12.51
N GLY A 124 -2.26 0.20 -12.80
CA GLY A 124 -2.53 -1.03 -13.52
C GLY A 124 -2.35 -2.31 -12.70
N VAL A 125 -2.34 -2.22 -11.38
CA VAL A 125 -2.21 -3.33 -10.43
C VAL A 125 -3.59 -3.77 -9.96
N THR A 126 -3.90 -5.07 -10.05
CA THR A 126 -5.11 -5.64 -9.47
C THR A 126 -4.98 -5.68 -7.95
N ALA A 127 -6.00 -5.22 -7.23
CA ALA A 127 -5.97 -5.18 -5.77
C ALA A 127 -7.13 -5.98 -5.17
N PHE A 128 -6.83 -6.66 -4.07
CA PHE A 128 -7.79 -7.42 -3.27
C PHE A 128 -7.76 -6.91 -1.85
N VAL A 129 -8.85 -6.29 -1.38
CA VAL A 129 -8.94 -5.80 0.00
C VAL A 129 -9.46 -6.91 0.90
N LEU A 130 -8.65 -7.29 1.87
CA LEU A 130 -8.95 -8.37 2.80
C LEU A 130 -9.76 -7.85 4.00
N LYS A 131 -10.93 -8.44 4.23
CA LYS A 131 -11.63 -8.40 5.52
C LYS A 131 -11.29 -9.68 6.27
N TYR A 132 -10.37 -9.60 7.23
CA TYR A 132 -10.01 -10.72 8.10
C TYR A 132 -10.78 -10.67 9.41
N ARG A 133 -10.92 -11.81 10.08
CA ARG A 133 -11.62 -11.92 11.37
C ARG A 133 -10.84 -11.19 12.47
N LEU A 134 -11.54 -10.80 13.56
CA LEU A 134 -11.02 -9.84 14.52
C LEU A 134 -11.29 -10.28 15.97
N GLY A 135 -10.40 -9.82 16.87
CA GLY A 135 -10.60 -9.84 18.31
C GLY A 135 -11.77 -8.91 18.76
N PRO A 136 -12.30 -9.13 19.94
CA PRO A 136 -11.98 -10.21 20.90
C PRO A 136 -12.66 -11.55 20.58
N LYS A 137 -13.43 -11.64 19.47
CA LYS A 137 -14.16 -12.87 19.11
C LYS A 137 -13.20 -13.93 18.56
N TYR A 138 -12.17 -13.50 17.82
CA TYR A 138 -11.15 -14.34 17.23
C TYR A 138 -9.78 -13.92 17.71
N HIS A 139 -8.89 -14.89 17.81
CA HIS A 139 -7.49 -14.71 18.16
C HIS A 139 -6.61 -15.57 17.28
N HIS A 140 -5.31 -15.28 17.27
CA HIS A 140 -4.33 -16.13 16.59
C HIS A 140 -4.58 -17.62 16.89
N PRO A 141 -4.55 -18.50 15.88
CA PRO A 141 -4.03 -18.30 14.51
C PRO A 141 -5.10 -17.93 13.46
N ILE A 142 -6.30 -17.54 13.85
CA ILE A 142 -7.43 -17.36 12.92
C ILE A 142 -7.14 -16.25 11.88
N GLU A 143 -6.64 -15.10 12.33
CA GLU A 143 -6.34 -13.95 11.45
C GLU A 143 -5.21 -14.28 10.47
N LEU A 144 -4.19 -15.02 10.93
CA LEU A 144 -3.12 -15.50 10.07
C LEU A 144 -3.64 -16.46 9.01
N GLY A 145 -4.50 -17.40 9.39
CA GLY A 145 -5.14 -18.33 8.46
C GLY A 145 -5.96 -17.63 7.38
N ASP A 146 -6.71 -16.57 7.75
CA ASP A 146 -7.47 -15.75 6.79
C ASP A 146 -6.54 -15.08 5.78
N ALA A 147 -5.43 -14.53 6.23
CA ALA A 147 -4.47 -13.85 5.37
C ALA A 147 -3.69 -14.80 4.47
N GLN A 148 -3.28 -15.96 4.98
CA GLN A 148 -2.65 -17.02 4.19
C GLN A 148 -3.60 -17.55 3.11
N ARG A 149 -4.87 -17.77 3.45
CA ARG A 149 -5.91 -18.18 2.51
C ARG A 149 -6.16 -17.12 1.44
N ALA A 150 -6.10 -15.83 1.78
CA ALA A 150 -6.24 -14.74 0.83
C ALA A 150 -5.14 -14.77 -0.26
N ILE A 151 -3.88 -14.99 0.12
CA ILE A 151 -2.78 -15.13 -0.85
C ILE A 151 -2.99 -16.37 -1.72
N ARG A 152 -3.34 -17.52 -1.12
CA ARG A 152 -3.64 -18.74 -1.88
C ARG A 152 -4.80 -18.56 -2.84
N PHE A 153 -5.88 -17.89 -2.40
CA PHE A 153 -7.03 -17.60 -3.26
C PHE A 153 -6.59 -16.84 -4.50
N VAL A 154 -5.87 -15.73 -4.35
CA VAL A 154 -5.40 -14.92 -5.50
C VAL A 154 -4.45 -15.74 -6.38
N ARG A 155 -3.56 -16.54 -5.81
CA ARG A 155 -2.60 -17.37 -6.57
C ARG A 155 -3.28 -18.49 -7.34
N SER A 156 -4.25 -19.16 -6.75
CA SER A 156 -4.99 -20.26 -7.42
C SER A 156 -5.89 -19.76 -8.56
N HIS A 157 -6.38 -18.52 -8.48
CA HIS A 157 -7.23 -17.88 -9.50
C HIS A 157 -6.44 -16.89 -10.39
N ALA A 158 -5.10 -16.92 -10.33
CA ALA A 158 -4.27 -15.93 -11.02
C ALA A 158 -4.56 -15.84 -12.53
N ALA A 159 -4.76 -16.98 -13.20
CA ALA A 159 -5.07 -17.02 -14.62
C ALA A 159 -6.44 -16.38 -14.95
N GLU A 160 -7.43 -16.54 -14.07
CA GLU A 160 -8.77 -15.96 -14.23
C GLU A 160 -8.74 -14.43 -14.22
N TYR A 161 -7.89 -13.85 -13.34
CA TYR A 161 -7.76 -12.39 -13.21
C TYR A 161 -6.60 -11.80 -14.03
N GLY A 162 -5.99 -12.58 -14.94
CA GLY A 162 -4.85 -12.11 -15.73
C GLY A 162 -3.62 -11.74 -14.89
N ILE A 163 -3.44 -12.39 -13.74
CA ILE A 163 -2.36 -12.16 -12.79
C ILE A 163 -1.24 -13.19 -13.00
N SER A 164 0.02 -12.76 -12.83
CA SER A 164 1.15 -13.67 -12.74
C SER A 164 1.22 -14.30 -11.33
N PRO A 165 1.23 -15.65 -11.19
CA PRO A 165 1.17 -16.29 -9.88
C PRO A 165 2.44 -16.08 -9.02
N ASP A 166 3.50 -15.54 -9.61
CA ASP A 166 4.77 -15.16 -8.98
C ASP A 166 4.93 -13.64 -8.75
N ARG A 167 3.81 -12.87 -8.88
CA ARG A 167 3.78 -11.41 -8.70
C ARG A 167 2.62 -10.97 -7.81
N ILE A 168 2.39 -11.71 -6.74
CA ILE A 168 1.32 -11.46 -5.77
C ILE A 168 1.95 -10.92 -4.49
N GLY A 169 1.79 -9.64 -4.23
CA GLY A 169 2.28 -9.00 -3.01
C GLY A 169 1.24 -8.94 -1.89
N MET A 170 1.72 -8.70 -0.67
CA MET A 170 0.84 -8.33 0.43
C MET A 170 1.23 -6.94 0.97
N MET A 171 0.24 -6.07 1.08
CA MET A 171 0.39 -4.71 1.61
C MET A 171 -0.42 -4.58 2.90
N GLY A 172 0.24 -4.16 3.98
CA GLY A 172 -0.44 -4.04 5.27
C GLY A 172 -0.13 -2.72 5.98
N PHE A 173 -1.13 -2.23 6.71
CA PHE A 173 -1.09 -0.98 7.46
C PHE A 173 -1.24 -1.25 8.95
N SER A 174 -0.41 -0.67 9.81
CA SER A 174 -0.54 -0.79 11.28
C SER A 174 -0.64 -2.26 11.73
N ALA A 175 -1.73 -2.69 12.36
CA ALA A 175 -2.01 -4.09 12.69
C ALA A 175 -2.10 -4.98 11.44
N GLY A 176 -2.63 -4.48 10.30
CA GLY A 176 -2.58 -5.18 9.02
C GLY A 176 -1.16 -5.33 8.49
N GLY A 177 -0.27 -4.38 8.83
CA GLY A 177 1.18 -4.49 8.59
C GLY A 177 1.83 -5.61 9.40
N HIS A 178 1.40 -5.80 10.65
CA HIS A 178 1.78 -6.95 11.46
C HIS A 178 1.32 -8.27 10.79
N LEU A 179 0.05 -8.33 10.39
CA LEU A 179 -0.49 -9.50 9.70
C LEU A 179 0.29 -9.82 8.43
N ALA A 180 0.60 -8.80 7.61
CA ALA A 180 1.37 -8.97 6.38
C ALA A 180 2.81 -9.45 6.65
N SER A 181 3.50 -8.89 7.65
CA SER A 181 4.85 -9.32 8.05
C SER A 181 4.83 -10.74 8.62
N THR A 182 3.79 -11.12 9.36
CA THR A 182 3.61 -12.48 9.88
C THR A 182 3.40 -13.48 8.74
N VAL A 183 2.55 -13.17 7.75
CA VAL A 183 2.42 -14.03 6.55
C VAL A 183 3.77 -14.16 5.83
N GLY A 184 4.54 -13.07 5.71
CA GLY A 184 5.84 -13.08 5.04
C GLY A 184 6.95 -13.83 5.78
N THR A 185 6.76 -14.16 7.06
CA THR A 185 7.72 -14.91 7.90
C THR A 185 7.24 -16.30 8.32
N HIS A 186 5.93 -16.56 8.25
CA HIS A 186 5.28 -17.80 8.67
C HIS A 186 4.45 -18.42 7.53
N PHE A 187 4.94 -18.35 6.31
CA PHE A 187 4.32 -18.96 5.14
C PHE A 187 4.64 -20.44 5.02
N ASP A 188 3.86 -21.14 4.20
CA ASP A 188 4.16 -22.49 3.72
C ASP A 188 3.97 -22.58 2.20
N ASN A 189 4.38 -23.69 1.63
CA ASN A 189 4.34 -23.94 0.18
C ASN A 189 3.02 -24.57 -0.30
N GLY A 190 2.02 -24.70 0.56
CA GLY A 190 0.78 -25.43 0.29
C GLY A 190 0.93 -26.95 0.48
N ASP A 191 -0.21 -27.62 0.50
CA ASP A 191 -0.30 -29.08 0.58
C ASP A 191 -0.79 -29.64 -0.77
N PRO A 192 0.06 -30.27 -1.58
CA PRO A 192 -0.33 -30.80 -2.91
C PRO A 192 -1.51 -31.79 -2.85
N ASP A 193 -1.68 -32.44 -1.70
CA ASP A 193 -2.72 -33.46 -1.49
C ASP A 193 -3.98 -32.90 -0.83
N ALA A 194 -4.05 -31.57 -0.55
CA ALA A 194 -5.22 -30.95 0.03
C ALA A 194 -6.47 -31.18 -0.83
N GLY A 195 -7.60 -31.42 -0.18
CA GLY A 195 -8.88 -31.59 -0.85
C GLY A 195 -9.35 -30.33 -1.59
N ASP A 196 -9.12 -29.18 -0.99
CA ASP A 196 -9.38 -27.87 -1.63
C ASP A 196 -8.19 -27.46 -2.52
N PRO A 197 -8.40 -27.24 -3.84
CA PRO A 197 -7.34 -26.80 -4.73
C PRO A 197 -6.63 -25.50 -4.32
N ILE A 198 -7.33 -24.60 -3.61
CA ILE A 198 -6.75 -23.36 -3.11
C ILE A 198 -5.65 -23.61 -2.08
N ASP A 199 -5.76 -24.66 -1.27
CA ASP A 199 -4.77 -24.99 -0.24
C ASP A 199 -3.53 -25.72 -0.79
N ARG A 200 -3.53 -26.08 -2.09
CA ARG A 200 -2.40 -26.73 -2.75
C ARG A 200 -1.27 -25.77 -3.15
N VAL A 201 -1.53 -24.46 -3.15
CA VAL A 201 -0.54 -23.46 -3.56
C VAL A 201 0.05 -22.71 -2.37
N SER A 202 1.26 -22.17 -2.55
CA SER A 202 1.96 -21.43 -1.51
C SER A 202 1.19 -20.17 -1.06
N CYS A 203 1.21 -19.91 0.25
CA CYS A 203 0.74 -18.66 0.83
C CYS A 203 1.84 -17.59 0.97
N ARG A 204 3.07 -17.85 0.48
CA ARG A 204 4.17 -16.89 0.53
C ARG A 204 3.88 -15.71 -0.42
N PRO A 205 3.81 -14.46 0.06
CA PRO A 205 3.77 -13.29 -0.82
C PRO A 205 5.09 -13.19 -1.63
N ASP A 206 5.03 -12.66 -2.85
CA ASP A 206 6.22 -12.47 -3.67
C ASP A 206 6.96 -11.17 -3.32
N PHE A 207 6.27 -10.25 -2.66
CA PHE A 207 6.81 -9.03 -2.05
C PHE A 207 5.91 -8.52 -0.92
N LEU A 208 6.48 -7.70 -0.03
CA LEU A 208 5.76 -7.05 1.07
C LEU A 208 5.81 -5.52 0.95
N VAL A 209 4.71 -4.87 1.34
CA VAL A 209 4.64 -3.43 1.57
C VAL A 209 4.07 -3.19 2.96
N LEU A 210 4.85 -2.59 3.84
CA LEU A 210 4.51 -2.40 5.25
C LEU A 210 4.48 -0.91 5.58
N ALA A 211 3.27 -0.38 5.81
CA ALA A 211 3.08 1.02 6.18
C ALA A 211 2.86 1.13 7.69
N TYR A 212 3.77 1.84 8.37
CA TYR A 212 3.79 2.03 9.83
C TYR A 212 3.37 0.76 10.61
N PRO A 213 3.98 -0.40 10.29
CA PRO A 213 3.52 -1.69 10.79
C PRO A 213 3.76 -1.85 12.29
N VAL A 214 2.83 -2.49 12.98
CA VAL A 214 3.16 -3.19 14.21
C VAL A 214 4.06 -4.37 13.85
N ILE A 215 5.10 -4.64 14.62
CA ILE A 215 6.06 -5.73 14.35
C ILE A 215 6.32 -6.56 15.60
N SER A 216 6.87 -5.92 16.65
CA SER A 216 7.26 -6.61 17.88
C SER A 216 6.14 -6.60 18.92
N PHE A 217 5.93 -7.74 19.58
CA PHE A 217 5.06 -7.85 20.75
C PHE A 217 5.83 -8.02 22.07
N ILE A 218 7.17 -8.03 22.02
CA ILE A 218 8.04 -8.17 23.19
C ILE A 218 8.88 -6.93 23.48
N ALA A 219 9.13 -6.08 22.49
CA ALA A 219 9.97 -4.90 22.65
C ALA A 219 9.28 -3.78 23.45
N PRO A 220 10.04 -2.85 24.06
CA PRO A 220 9.47 -1.70 24.79
C PRO A 220 8.58 -0.78 23.93
N TYR A 221 8.76 -0.81 22.61
CA TYR A 221 7.96 -0.08 21.63
C TYR A 221 6.80 -0.90 21.05
N SER A 222 6.45 -2.02 21.67
CA SER A 222 5.32 -2.88 21.28
C SER A 222 3.99 -2.13 21.35
N HIS A 223 3.12 -2.36 20.37
CA HIS A 223 1.74 -1.86 20.42
C HIS A 223 0.86 -2.84 21.19
N SER A 224 0.73 -2.58 22.51
CA SER A 224 0.08 -3.47 23.49
C SER A 224 -1.39 -3.79 23.13
N SER A 225 -2.13 -2.83 22.55
CA SER A 225 -3.53 -3.07 22.14
C SER A 225 -3.62 -4.12 21.02
N SER A 226 -2.77 -4.05 19.99
CA SER A 226 -2.73 -5.08 18.94
C SER A 226 -2.34 -6.44 19.49
N ALA A 227 -1.34 -6.51 20.39
CA ALA A 227 -0.94 -7.75 21.01
C ALA A 227 -2.10 -8.38 21.81
N LYS A 228 -2.78 -7.58 22.66
CA LYS A 228 -3.92 -8.06 23.45
C LYS A 228 -5.09 -8.52 22.59
N ASN A 229 -5.42 -7.79 21.53
CA ASN A 229 -6.58 -8.13 20.68
C ASN A 229 -6.33 -9.36 19.82
N LEU A 230 -5.10 -9.53 19.31
CA LEU A 230 -4.73 -10.69 18.51
C LEU A 230 -4.50 -11.95 19.36
N LEU A 231 -3.83 -11.82 20.51
CA LEU A 231 -3.36 -12.96 21.28
C LEU A 231 -4.26 -13.30 22.50
N GLY A 232 -5.16 -12.40 22.85
CA GLY A 232 -5.89 -12.46 24.10
C GLY A 232 -5.11 -11.80 25.26
N PRO A 233 -5.78 -11.59 26.41
CA PRO A 233 -5.21 -10.86 27.54
C PRO A 233 -4.05 -11.62 28.24
N ASP A 234 -4.06 -12.95 28.19
CA ASP A 234 -3.20 -13.84 28.96
C ASP A 234 -2.10 -14.51 28.11
N ALA A 235 -1.80 -13.96 26.93
CA ALA A 235 -0.77 -14.49 26.05
C ALA A 235 0.59 -14.54 26.76
N ASP A 236 1.22 -15.70 26.75
CA ASP A 236 2.53 -15.89 27.33
C ASP A 236 3.65 -15.26 26.50
N LEU A 237 4.85 -15.23 27.05
CA LEU A 237 6.00 -14.63 26.37
C LEU A 237 6.34 -15.38 25.07
N LYS A 238 6.23 -16.70 25.05
CA LYS A 238 6.57 -17.53 23.90
C LYS A 238 5.68 -17.19 22.69
N LEU A 239 4.37 -17.06 22.89
CA LEU A 239 3.44 -16.66 21.81
C LEU A 239 3.71 -15.24 21.34
N ARG A 240 4.08 -14.33 22.25
CA ARG A 240 4.48 -12.95 21.88
C ARG A 240 5.78 -12.93 21.09
N GLU A 241 6.75 -13.77 21.42
CA GLU A 241 7.99 -13.95 20.66
C GLU A 241 7.69 -14.54 19.30
N GLU A 242 6.86 -15.59 19.20
CA GLU A 242 6.46 -16.23 17.96
C GLU A 242 5.82 -15.22 16.97
N LEU A 243 5.03 -14.28 17.47
CA LEU A 243 4.38 -13.26 16.67
C LEU A 243 5.11 -11.91 16.69
N SER A 244 6.38 -11.89 17.04
CA SER A 244 7.32 -10.79 16.80
C SER A 244 8.09 -11.09 15.52
N SER A 245 7.52 -10.65 14.37
CA SER A 245 7.94 -11.10 13.04
C SER A 245 9.40 -10.78 12.70
N GLU A 246 10.03 -9.78 13.34
CA GLU A 246 11.45 -9.48 13.19
C GLU A 246 12.38 -10.62 13.65
N MET A 247 11.88 -11.52 14.51
CA MET A 247 12.63 -12.67 14.99
C MET A 247 12.62 -13.87 14.03
N TYR A 248 11.68 -13.87 13.07
CA TYR A 248 11.45 -14.99 12.14
C TYR A 248 11.82 -14.66 10.69
N VAL A 249 12.50 -13.55 10.47
CA VAL A 249 13.03 -13.19 9.15
C VAL A 249 14.13 -14.16 8.74
N THR A 250 13.96 -14.77 7.58
CA THR A 250 14.94 -15.67 6.93
C THR A 250 15.32 -15.17 5.55
N ALA A 251 16.25 -15.83 4.86
CA ALA A 251 16.58 -15.52 3.47
C ALA A 251 15.41 -15.73 2.49
N GLU A 252 14.39 -16.50 2.90
CA GLU A 252 13.18 -16.76 2.11
C GLU A 252 12.08 -15.72 2.35
N THR A 253 12.23 -14.85 3.35
CA THR A 253 11.31 -13.73 3.58
C THR A 253 11.25 -12.84 2.32
N PRO A 254 10.05 -12.40 1.86
CA PRO A 254 9.91 -11.63 0.64
C PRO A 254 10.65 -10.28 0.66
N PRO A 255 11.13 -9.79 -0.51
CA PRO A 255 11.58 -8.41 -0.64
C PRO A 255 10.54 -7.43 -0.11
N THR A 256 10.96 -6.42 0.66
CA THR A 256 10.05 -5.59 1.46
C THR A 256 10.31 -4.11 1.27
N PHE A 257 9.22 -3.35 1.07
CA PHE A 257 9.18 -1.88 1.18
C PHE A 257 8.55 -1.49 2.52
N LEU A 258 9.16 -0.53 3.24
CA LEU A 258 8.65 -0.02 4.52
C LEU A 258 8.48 1.49 4.48
N PHE A 259 7.40 1.97 5.11
CA PHE A 259 7.13 3.39 5.32
C PHE A 259 6.70 3.63 6.77
N THR A 260 7.25 4.67 7.40
CA THR A 260 6.86 5.09 8.76
C THR A 260 7.22 6.55 8.99
N THR A 261 6.79 7.11 10.13
CA THR A 261 7.17 8.47 10.57
C THR A 261 7.80 8.43 11.96
N SER A 262 8.80 9.28 12.22
CA SER A 262 9.44 9.41 13.52
C SER A 262 8.50 10.01 14.58
N ALA A 263 7.48 10.75 14.17
CA ALA A 263 6.49 11.38 15.05
C ALA A 263 5.32 10.46 15.42
N ASP A 264 5.26 9.23 14.89
CA ASP A 264 4.23 8.25 15.24
C ASP A 264 4.37 7.81 16.69
N LYS A 265 3.36 8.18 17.52
CA LYS A 265 3.32 7.85 18.96
C LYS A 265 2.50 6.61 19.26
N THR A 266 1.75 6.09 18.27
CA THR A 266 0.91 4.90 18.41
C THR A 266 1.70 3.63 18.14
N VAL A 267 2.39 3.62 17.00
CA VAL A 267 3.31 2.54 16.62
C VAL A 267 4.68 3.15 16.33
N PRO A 268 5.58 3.18 17.31
CA PRO A 268 6.90 3.79 17.17
C PRO A 268 7.67 3.24 15.97
N ALA A 269 8.42 4.12 15.28
CA ALA A 269 9.19 3.80 14.07
C ALA A 269 10.17 2.64 14.27
N GLU A 270 10.57 2.38 15.53
CA GLU A 270 11.41 1.25 15.93
C GLU A 270 10.86 -0.10 15.48
N ASN A 271 9.53 -0.27 15.36
CA ASN A 271 8.93 -1.46 14.77
C ASN A 271 9.43 -1.69 13.34
N SER A 272 9.28 -0.68 12.49
CA SER A 272 9.76 -0.73 11.09
C SER A 272 11.28 -0.91 11.01
N ILE A 273 12.02 -0.22 11.87
CA ILE A 273 13.49 -0.29 11.93
C ILE A 273 13.94 -1.71 12.31
N ALA A 274 13.32 -2.33 13.32
CA ALA A 274 13.66 -3.68 13.76
C ALA A 274 13.47 -4.70 12.63
N PHE A 275 12.35 -4.64 11.91
CA PHE A 275 12.08 -5.53 10.78
C PHE A 275 13.04 -5.28 9.62
N TYR A 276 13.30 -4.02 9.27
CA TYR A 276 14.30 -3.66 8.25
C TYR A 276 15.69 -4.20 8.57
N LEU A 277 16.15 -4.06 9.82
CA LEU A 277 17.45 -4.59 10.23
C LEU A 277 17.49 -6.12 10.21
N ALA A 278 16.38 -6.80 10.52
CA ALA A 278 16.27 -8.25 10.39
C ALA A 278 16.37 -8.70 8.91
N LEU A 279 15.66 -8.02 8.00
CA LEU A 279 15.77 -8.27 6.55
C LEU A 279 17.19 -8.07 6.05
N ARG A 280 17.87 -6.99 6.47
CA ARG A 280 19.26 -6.72 6.10
C ARG A 280 20.21 -7.81 6.57
N ARG A 281 20.05 -8.31 7.81
CA ARG A 281 20.86 -9.42 8.34
C ARG A 281 20.65 -10.73 7.59
N ALA A 282 19.41 -10.97 7.14
CA ALA A 282 19.06 -12.16 6.35
C ALA A 282 19.42 -12.04 4.86
N GLY A 283 19.97 -10.91 4.41
CA GLY A 283 20.30 -10.67 3.00
C GLY A 283 19.09 -10.43 2.10
N VAL A 284 17.91 -10.18 2.69
CA VAL A 284 16.68 -9.89 1.95
C VAL A 284 16.70 -8.43 1.44
N PRO A 285 16.40 -8.19 0.15
CA PRO A 285 16.30 -6.85 -0.38
C PRO A 285 15.18 -6.05 0.32
N ALA A 286 15.53 -4.89 0.86
CA ALA A 286 14.59 -4.03 1.58
C ALA A 286 14.86 -2.55 1.31
N GLU A 287 13.78 -1.77 1.19
CA GLU A 287 13.82 -0.31 1.10
C GLU A 287 12.93 0.27 2.19
N MET A 288 13.42 1.28 2.92
CA MET A 288 12.67 1.90 4.03
C MET A 288 12.75 3.42 3.95
N HIS A 289 11.60 4.06 4.15
CA HIS A 289 11.48 5.52 4.24
C HIS A 289 10.91 5.92 5.60
N VAL A 290 11.64 6.78 6.30
CA VAL A 290 11.23 7.34 7.59
C VAL A 290 11.08 8.85 7.43
N PHE A 291 9.86 9.35 7.53
CA PHE A 291 9.59 10.79 7.51
C PHE A 291 9.68 11.36 8.93
N GLU A 292 10.11 12.61 9.07
CA GLU A 292 10.23 13.26 10.39
C GLU A 292 8.87 13.40 11.08
N LYS A 293 7.87 13.90 10.35
CA LYS A 293 6.54 14.27 10.87
C LYS A 293 5.45 13.42 10.24
N GLY A 294 4.38 13.24 11.00
CA GLY A 294 3.15 12.58 10.59
C GLY A 294 2.57 11.75 11.73
N PRO A 295 1.23 11.75 11.87
CA PRO A 295 0.55 10.90 12.85
C PRO A 295 0.51 9.44 12.37
N HIS A 296 0.06 8.54 13.25
CA HIS A 296 -0.28 7.18 12.87
C HIS A 296 -1.53 7.12 11.98
N GLY A 297 -1.62 6.10 11.10
CA GLY A 297 -2.86 5.80 10.36
C GLY A 297 -3.15 6.74 9.19
N VAL A 298 -2.12 7.30 8.57
CA VAL A 298 -2.27 8.30 7.48
C VAL A 298 -2.80 7.72 6.17
N GLY A 299 -2.78 6.41 5.97
CA GLY A 299 -3.10 5.82 4.67
C GLY A 299 -2.16 6.32 3.57
N LEU A 300 -2.69 6.70 2.41
CA LEU A 300 -1.90 7.27 1.31
C LEU A 300 -1.51 8.74 1.54
N ASP A 301 -2.33 9.49 2.26
CA ASP A 301 -2.19 10.92 2.57
C ASP A 301 -1.79 11.81 1.38
N LEU A 302 -2.44 11.58 0.24
CA LEU A 302 -2.10 12.26 -1.03
C LEU A 302 -2.22 13.79 -0.97
N SER A 303 -2.95 14.32 0.02
CA SER A 303 -3.12 15.77 0.23
C SER A 303 -1.94 16.41 0.98
N ASP A 304 -1.15 15.65 1.74
CA ASP A 304 0.04 16.16 2.41
C ASP A 304 1.19 16.28 1.40
N PRO A 305 1.84 17.47 1.27
CA PRO A 305 2.89 17.69 0.27
C PRO A 305 4.19 16.90 0.57
N VAL A 306 4.37 16.40 1.78
CA VAL A 306 5.54 15.62 2.22
C VAL A 306 5.18 14.15 2.30
N LEU A 307 4.22 13.78 3.15
CA LEU A 307 3.82 12.38 3.35
C LEU A 307 3.22 11.77 2.08
N GLY A 308 2.38 12.51 1.34
CA GLY A 308 1.80 12.05 0.08
C GLY A 308 2.84 11.70 -1.02
N LYS A 309 4.14 11.80 -0.72
CA LYS A 309 5.20 11.32 -1.61
C LYS A 309 5.54 9.82 -1.42
N TRP A 310 5.20 9.23 -0.27
CA TRP A 310 5.55 7.83 -0.03
C TRP A 310 4.92 6.84 -1.04
N PRO A 311 3.67 7.03 -1.54
CA PRO A 311 3.12 6.15 -2.58
C PRO A 311 3.91 6.21 -3.89
N MET A 312 4.46 7.38 -4.25
CA MET A 312 5.32 7.52 -5.43
C MET A 312 6.67 6.79 -5.22
N LEU A 313 7.24 6.83 -4.02
CA LEU A 313 8.46 6.07 -3.68
C LEU A 313 8.19 4.57 -3.80
N LEU A 314 7.05 4.09 -3.29
CA LEU A 314 6.62 2.71 -3.49
C LEU A 314 6.46 2.34 -4.96
N ALA A 315 5.79 3.18 -5.76
CA ALA A 315 5.64 2.92 -7.20
C ALA A 315 7.01 2.82 -7.91
N ASN A 316 7.99 3.64 -7.53
CA ASN A 316 9.35 3.57 -8.06
C ASN A 316 10.06 2.27 -7.66
N TRP A 317 9.95 1.86 -6.40
CA TRP A 317 10.46 0.58 -5.92
C TRP A 317 9.83 -0.61 -6.67
N MET A 318 8.53 -0.58 -6.90
CA MET A 318 7.83 -1.60 -7.70
C MET A 318 8.34 -1.65 -9.15
N ARG A 319 8.59 -0.48 -9.80
CA ARG A 319 9.18 -0.41 -11.14
C ARG A 319 10.59 -1.01 -11.19
N GLN A 320 11.43 -0.70 -10.22
CA GLN A 320 12.79 -1.26 -10.13
C GLN A 320 12.77 -2.79 -10.02
N ARG A 321 11.72 -3.36 -9.45
CA ARG A 321 11.52 -4.81 -9.31
C ARG A 321 10.79 -5.46 -10.48
N GLY A 322 10.40 -4.68 -11.49
CA GLY A 322 9.61 -5.19 -12.62
C GLY A 322 8.16 -5.54 -12.27
N LEU A 323 7.68 -5.09 -11.10
CA LEU A 323 6.28 -5.26 -10.66
C LEU A 323 5.33 -4.24 -11.32
N LEU A 324 5.87 -3.16 -11.89
CA LEU A 324 5.19 -2.19 -12.73
C LEU A 324 5.98 -2.00 -14.03
N GLN A 325 5.30 -1.49 -15.06
CA GLN A 325 5.99 -1.02 -16.28
C GLN A 325 6.93 0.14 -15.95
N LYS A 326 8.05 0.21 -16.69
CA LYS A 326 9.03 1.30 -16.61
C LYS A 326 8.44 2.61 -17.12
#